data_2a770c759a1146d6d6486baa68ce3c1a
#
_entry.id   2a770c759a1146d6d6486baa68ce3c1a
#
_cell.length_a   1.000
_cell.length_b   1.000
_cell.length_c   1.000
_cell.angle_alpha   90.00
_cell.angle_beta   90.00
_cell.angle_gamma   90.00
#
_symmetry.space_group_name_H-M   'P 1'
#
loop_
_entity.id
_entity.type
_entity.pdbx_description
1 polymer ?
#
loop_
_entity_poly.entity_id
_entity_poly.type
_entity_poly.pdbx_seq_one_letter_code
_entity_poly.pdbx_strand_id
1 'polypeptide(L)'
;SHGPGILWLRKDWMDKCGLEEPKTMEDIYNILEQFLVQDPGGNGEGKTVGLVIDPEIAGDSGGSYMLNNIFTLYGAFPKQWIDDGSGNAIYGSVQPEMKGALEQRSKMYNEGLIDKQFVTRTGDDRKGLLNSGKSGAFFGNWWGAWEVADSMTLNKEARWEPYICPVGADGKVTMFTGNPNSGYMVVRKG
;
A
#
# COMPACT_ATOMS: atom_id res chain seq x y z
N SER A 1 -6.00 -13.45 11.71
CA SER A 1 -6.29 -12.55 10.59
C SER A 1 -5.53 -11.23 10.79
N HIS A 2 -4.78 -10.81 9.80
CA HIS A 2 -4.03 -9.55 9.84
C HIS A 2 -4.91 -8.32 9.58
N GLY A 3 -6.20 -8.49 9.35
CA GLY A 3 -7.12 -7.42 8.97
C GLY A 3 -6.96 -6.99 7.51
N PRO A 4 -7.74 -6.00 7.08
CA PRO A 4 -7.62 -5.43 5.74
C PRO A 4 -6.31 -4.67 5.57
N GLY A 5 -5.82 -4.58 4.35
CA GLY A 5 -4.81 -3.59 3.99
C GLY A 5 -5.40 -2.18 4.11
N ILE A 6 -4.62 -1.26 4.59
CA ILE A 6 -5.03 0.12 4.89
C ILE A 6 -4.07 1.07 4.16
N LEU A 7 -4.61 2.08 3.51
CA LEU A 7 -3.80 3.19 3.00
C LEU A 7 -3.57 4.19 4.15
N TRP A 8 -2.30 4.44 4.46
CA TRP A 8 -1.88 5.43 5.44
C TRP A 8 -1.38 6.67 4.72
N LEU A 9 -1.97 7.82 5.03
CA LEU A 9 -1.64 9.11 4.43
C LEU A 9 -1.33 10.17 5.49
N ARG A 10 -0.44 11.08 5.13
CA ARG A 10 -0.17 12.32 5.87
C ARG A 10 -1.36 13.26 5.75
N LYS A 11 -2.24 13.26 6.75
CA LYS A 11 -3.43 14.11 6.77
C LYS A 11 -3.09 15.61 6.76
N ASP A 12 -2.05 15.99 7.48
CA ASP A 12 -1.56 17.37 7.45
C ASP A 12 -1.06 17.81 6.06
N TRP A 13 -0.53 16.88 5.25
CA TRP A 13 -0.19 17.15 3.85
C TRP A 13 -1.44 17.28 2.98
N MET A 14 -2.41 16.41 3.19
CA MET A 14 -3.70 16.51 2.50
C MET A 14 -4.37 17.88 2.78
N ASP A 15 -4.39 18.31 4.04
CA ASP A 15 -4.95 19.60 4.43
C ASP A 15 -4.21 20.78 3.77
N LYS A 16 -2.87 20.74 3.75
CA LYS A 16 -2.06 21.76 3.08
C LYS A 16 -2.34 21.84 1.56
N CYS A 17 -2.60 20.70 0.95
CA CYS A 17 -2.89 20.60 -0.49
C CYS A 17 -4.39 20.79 -0.82
N GLY A 18 -5.28 20.93 0.17
CA GLY A 18 -6.72 21.07 -0.05
C GLY A 18 -7.37 19.78 -0.59
N LEU A 19 -6.89 18.61 -0.17
CA LEU A 19 -7.33 17.31 -0.67
C LEU A 19 -8.35 16.66 0.26
N GLU A 20 -9.36 16.03 -0.36
CA GLU A 20 -10.41 15.27 0.33
C GLU A 20 -9.96 13.83 0.63
N GLU A 21 -10.73 13.13 1.45
CA GLU A 21 -10.49 11.72 1.79
C GLU A 21 -10.59 10.82 0.55
N PRO A 22 -9.61 9.93 0.32
CA PRO A 22 -9.63 9.07 -0.86
C PRO A 22 -10.67 7.96 -0.73
N LYS A 23 -11.34 7.65 -1.84
CA LYS A 23 -12.27 6.52 -1.98
C LYS A 23 -11.88 5.62 -3.14
N THR A 24 -11.47 6.20 -4.24
CA THR A 24 -11.18 5.52 -5.50
C THR A 24 -9.67 5.46 -5.78
N MET A 25 -9.31 4.68 -6.79
CA MET A 25 -7.93 4.68 -7.29
C MET A 25 -7.52 6.04 -7.88
N GLU A 26 -8.48 6.76 -8.47
CA GLU A 26 -8.25 8.09 -9.03
C GLU A 26 -7.94 9.12 -7.94
N ASP A 27 -8.64 9.05 -6.79
CA ASP A 27 -8.35 9.91 -5.65
C ASP A 27 -6.94 9.66 -5.10
N ILE A 28 -6.54 8.39 -4.97
CA ILE A 28 -5.18 8.02 -4.56
C ILE A 28 -4.16 8.60 -5.53
N TYR A 29 -4.43 8.47 -6.81
CA TYR A 29 -3.57 8.98 -7.88
C TYR A 29 -3.37 10.49 -7.75
N ASN A 30 -4.46 11.23 -7.65
CA ASN A 30 -4.45 12.68 -7.46
C ASN A 30 -3.70 13.09 -6.18
N ILE A 31 -3.93 12.41 -5.06
CA ILE A 31 -3.25 12.71 -3.80
C ILE A 31 -1.75 12.55 -3.93
N LEU A 32 -1.29 11.43 -4.52
CA LEU A 32 0.13 11.19 -4.71
C LEU A 32 0.76 12.21 -5.65
N GLU A 33 0.08 12.57 -6.74
CA GLU A 33 0.53 13.61 -7.67
C GLU A 33 0.66 14.97 -6.98
N GLN A 34 -0.36 15.38 -6.22
CA GLN A 34 -0.34 16.64 -5.48
C GLN A 34 0.75 16.66 -4.40
N PHE A 35 1.03 15.55 -3.73
CA PHE A 35 2.16 15.46 -2.79
C PHE A 35 3.51 15.68 -3.47
N LEU A 36 3.67 15.18 -4.71
CA LEU A 36 4.90 15.37 -5.47
C LEU A 36 5.04 16.79 -6.00
N VAL A 37 3.94 17.38 -6.51
CA VAL A 37 3.96 18.70 -7.18
C VAL A 37 4.03 19.83 -6.16
N GLN A 38 3.23 19.76 -5.09
CA GLN A 38 3.12 20.85 -4.09
C GLN A 38 4.17 20.75 -2.99
N ASP A 39 4.83 19.62 -2.85
CA ASP A 39 5.86 19.36 -1.82
C ASP A 39 5.45 19.84 -0.40
N PRO A 40 4.32 19.35 0.14
CA PRO A 40 3.84 19.82 1.45
C PRO A 40 4.77 19.48 2.62
N GLY A 41 5.72 18.58 2.39
CA GLY A 41 6.79 18.24 3.32
C GLY A 41 7.95 19.24 3.35
N GLY A 42 8.04 20.13 2.33
CA GLY A 42 9.13 21.11 2.22
C GLY A 42 10.50 20.46 1.93
N ASN A 43 10.52 19.36 1.21
CA ASN A 43 11.74 18.60 0.91
C ASN A 43 12.59 19.27 -0.18
N GLY A 44 12.00 20.12 -1.01
CA GLY A 44 12.57 20.72 -2.20
C GLY A 44 12.18 19.98 -3.47
N GLU A 45 12.26 20.69 -4.58
CA GLU A 45 11.83 20.20 -5.91
C GLU A 45 12.39 18.81 -6.23
N GLY A 46 11.51 17.87 -6.58
CA GLY A 46 11.85 16.52 -6.96
C GLY A 46 12.38 15.61 -5.85
N LYS A 47 12.37 16.06 -4.59
CA LYS A 47 12.89 15.29 -3.45
C LYS A 47 11.81 14.59 -2.62
N THR A 48 10.56 14.97 -2.79
CA THR A 48 9.42 14.24 -2.23
C THR A 48 9.25 12.92 -2.96
N VAL A 49 9.11 11.84 -2.19
CA VAL A 49 8.94 10.48 -2.68
C VAL A 49 7.44 10.17 -2.69
N GLY A 50 6.96 9.56 -3.73
CA GLY A 50 5.58 9.11 -3.83
C GLY A 50 5.26 7.96 -2.86
N LEU A 51 4.41 7.04 -3.27
CA LEU A 51 4.03 5.86 -2.50
C LEU A 51 5.26 4.98 -2.20
N VAL A 52 5.52 4.74 -0.93
CA VAL A 52 6.57 3.81 -0.49
C VAL A 52 6.06 2.38 -0.59
N ILE A 53 6.78 1.55 -1.34
CA ILE A 53 6.40 0.14 -1.54
C ILE A 53 7.55 -0.83 -1.23
N ASP A 54 7.19 -2.09 -0.98
CA ASP A 54 8.13 -3.20 -0.82
C ASP A 54 8.62 -3.69 -2.19
N PRO A 55 9.89 -4.14 -2.33
CA PRO A 55 10.37 -4.83 -3.54
C PRO A 55 9.50 -6.02 -3.95
N GLU A 56 8.90 -6.69 -3.01
CA GLU A 56 8.01 -7.84 -3.26
C GLU A 56 6.65 -7.45 -3.85
N ILE A 57 6.31 -6.16 -3.89
CA ILE A 57 5.11 -5.56 -4.50
C ILE A 57 3.80 -6.07 -3.90
N ALA A 58 3.57 -7.39 -3.88
CA ALA A 58 2.38 -8.04 -3.34
C ALA A 58 2.73 -9.40 -2.73
N GLY A 59 2.13 -9.71 -1.61
CA GLY A 59 2.38 -10.93 -0.84
C GLY A 59 1.16 -11.83 -0.68
N ASP A 60 1.39 -13.02 -0.19
CA ASP A 60 0.35 -14.02 0.07
C ASP A 60 -0.52 -13.72 1.31
N SER A 61 -0.04 -12.90 2.22
CA SER A 61 -0.75 -12.54 3.45
C SER A 61 -1.01 -11.03 3.58
N GLY A 62 -0.59 -10.24 2.58
CA GLY A 62 -0.52 -8.80 2.69
C GLY A 62 0.46 -8.37 3.78
N GLY A 63 1.18 -7.32 3.57
CA GLY A 63 2.16 -6.77 4.51
C GLY A 63 2.23 -5.26 4.40
N SER A 64 3.03 -4.64 5.27
CA SER A 64 3.34 -3.24 5.11
C SER A 64 4.05 -3.01 3.78
N TYR A 65 3.70 -1.91 3.13
CA TYR A 65 4.27 -1.46 1.85
C TYR A 65 3.88 -2.30 0.62
N MET A 66 2.93 -3.23 0.72
CA MET A 66 2.48 -4.06 -0.40
C MET A 66 1.25 -3.48 -1.10
N LEU A 67 1.13 -3.70 -2.41
CA LEU A 67 0.07 -3.17 -3.25
C LEU A 67 -1.15 -4.09 -3.38
N ASN A 68 -1.33 -5.05 -2.47
CA ASN A 68 -2.44 -6.01 -2.52
C ASN A 68 -3.81 -5.33 -2.75
N ASN A 69 -4.05 -4.19 -2.10
CA ASN A 69 -5.31 -3.44 -2.26
C ASN A 69 -5.53 -2.95 -3.70
N ILE A 70 -4.46 -2.60 -4.41
CA ILE A 70 -4.55 -2.20 -5.81
C ILE A 70 -4.80 -3.42 -6.67
N PHE A 71 -4.11 -4.55 -6.42
CA PHE A 71 -4.29 -5.77 -7.19
C PHE A 71 -5.72 -6.31 -7.09
N THR A 72 -6.32 -6.29 -5.91
CA THR A 72 -7.69 -6.78 -5.70
C THR A 72 -8.76 -5.98 -6.44
N LEU A 73 -8.52 -4.70 -6.77
CA LEU A 73 -9.42 -3.92 -7.62
C LEU A 73 -9.59 -4.50 -9.03
N TYR A 74 -8.57 -5.18 -9.51
CA TYR A 74 -8.56 -5.85 -10.81
C TYR A 74 -8.99 -7.31 -10.72
N GLY A 75 -9.43 -7.78 -9.54
CA GLY A 75 -9.69 -9.20 -9.31
C GLY A 75 -8.42 -10.06 -9.28
N ALA A 76 -7.25 -9.44 -9.15
CA ALA A 76 -5.95 -10.11 -9.13
C ALA A 76 -5.54 -10.49 -7.70
N PHE A 77 -5.17 -11.76 -7.51
CA PHE A 77 -4.76 -12.31 -6.21
C PHE A 77 -3.37 -12.96 -6.31
N PRO A 78 -2.30 -12.17 -6.40
CA PRO A 78 -0.95 -12.71 -6.54
C PRO A 78 -0.58 -13.61 -5.36
N LYS A 79 0.12 -14.73 -5.68
CA LYS A 79 0.58 -15.73 -4.73
C LYS A 79 -0.52 -16.49 -3.96
N GLN A 80 -1.79 -16.33 -4.35
CA GLN A 80 -2.93 -17.03 -3.77
C GLN A 80 -3.41 -18.18 -4.67
N TRP A 81 -3.92 -19.22 -4.04
CA TRP A 81 -4.77 -20.21 -4.67
C TRP A 81 -6.21 -19.75 -4.49
N ILE A 82 -6.94 -19.57 -5.57
CA ILE A 82 -8.31 -19.08 -5.59
C ILE A 82 -9.23 -20.13 -6.20
N ASP A 83 -10.51 -20.13 -5.80
CA ASP A 83 -11.54 -20.97 -6.40
C ASP A 83 -11.93 -20.36 -7.77
N ASP A 84 -11.96 -21.20 -8.82
CA ASP A 84 -12.40 -20.80 -10.15
C ASP A 84 -13.92 -20.72 -10.30
N GLY A 85 -14.65 -20.93 -9.21
CA GLY A 85 -16.11 -21.00 -9.18
C GLY A 85 -16.69 -22.38 -9.56
N SER A 86 -15.83 -23.33 -9.93
CA SER A 86 -16.22 -24.73 -10.25
C SER A 86 -15.70 -25.71 -9.20
N GLY A 87 -15.07 -25.19 -8.13
CA GLY A 87 -14.48 -25.97 -7.07
C GLY A 87 -13.04 -26.41 -7.34
N ASN A 88 -12.37 -25.88 -8.37
CA ASN A 88 -10.96 -26.13 -8.61
C ASN A 88 -10.12 -24.98 -8.08
N ALA A 89 -8.95 -25.31 -7.53
CA ALA A 89 -7.96 -24.32 -7.13
C ALA A 89 -7.10 -23.91 -8.32
N ILE A 90 -7.08 -22.60 -8.62
CA ILE A 90 -6.20 -22.01 -9.63
C ILE A 90 -5.22 -21.04 -9.00
N TYR A 91 -4.03 -20.91 -9.56
CA TYR A 91 -3.01 -20.03 -9.01
C TYR A 91 -3.20 -18.59 -9.52
N GLY A 92 -3.49 -17.66 -8.60
CA GLY A 92 -3.88 -16.28 -8.91
C GLY A 92 -2.82 -15.48 -9.66
N SER A 93 -1.51 -15.77 -9.45
CA SER A 93 -0.43 -15.01 -10.10
C SER A 93 -0.37 -15.17 -11.62
N VAL A 94 -1.01 -16.17 -12.18
CA VAL A 94 -0.98 -16.46 -13.65
C VAL A 94 -2.33 -16.19 -14.31
N GLN A 95 -3.30 -15.63 -13.57
CA GLN A 95 -4.62 -15.32 -14.11
C GLN A 95 -4.59 -14.02 -14.96
N PRO A 96 -5.50 -13.90 -15.94
CA PRO A 96 -5.56 -12.74 -16.84
C PRO A 96 -5.70 -11.39 -16.12
N GLU A 97 -6.36 -11.37 -14.97
CA GLU A 97 -6.62 -10.20 -14.12
C GLU A 97 -5.33 -9.53 -13.64
N MET A 98 -4.24 -10.31 -13.53
CA MET A 98 -2.93 -9.78 -13.18
C MET A 98 -2.42 -8.72 -14.16
N LYS A 99 -2.81 -8.80 -15.44
CA LYS A 99 -2.35 -7.87 -16.47
C LYS A 99 -2.75 -6.43 -16.14
N GLY A 100 -4.03 -6.19 -15.87
CA GLY A 100 -4.53 -4.84 -15.54
C GLY A 100 -3.87 -4.25 -14.28
N ALA A 101 -3.69 -5.07 -13.25
CA ALA A 101 -3.04 -4.64 -12.01
C ALA A 101 -1.56 -4.26 -12.24
N LEU A 102 -0.85 -5.03 -13.06
CA LEU A 102 0.55 -4.75 -13.41
C LEU A 102 0.68 -3.52 -14.32
N GLU A 103 -0.24 -3.31 -15.25
CA GLU A 103 -0.30 -2.10 -16.09
C GLU A 103 -0.51 -0.86 -15.23
N GLN A 104 -1.45 -0.89 -14.28
CA GLN A 104 -1.67 0.20 -13.33
C GLN A 104 -0.42 0.51 -12.50
N ARG A 105 0.22 -0.52 -11.96
CA ARG A 105 1.47 -0.36 -11.20
C ARG A 105 2.58 0.23 -12.09
N SER A 106 2.71 -0.26 -13.32
CA SER A 106 3.71 0.24 -14.27
C SER A 106 3.48 1.73 -14.60
N LYS A 107 2.21 2.11 -14.81
CA LYS A 107 1.84 3.52 -15.02
C LYS A 107 2.26 4.38 -13.82
N MET A 108 1.87 4.01 -12.61
CA MET A 108 2.24 4.74 -11.39
C MET A 108 3.76 4.88 -11.23
N TYR A 109 4.51 3.83 -11.53
CA TYR A 109 5.98 3.88 -11.49
C TYR A 109 6.56 4.83 -12.53
N ASN A 110 6.10 4.77 -13.77
CA ASN A 110 6.59 5.61 -14.87
C ASN A 110 6.32 7.10 -14.60
N GLU A 111 5.18 7.42 -14.01
CA GLU A 111 4.78 8.77 -13.65
C GLU A 111 5.40 9.26 -12.32
N GLY A 112 6.18 8.42 -11.64
CA GLY A 112 6.89 8.80 -10.41
C GLY A 112 6.06 8.74 -9.15
N LEU A 113 4.82 8.24 -9.21
CA LEU A 113 3.94 8.10 -8.05
C LEU A 113 4.38 7.01 -7.08
N ILE A 114 5.23 6.10 -7.52
CA ILE A 114 5.89 5.07 -6.70
C ILE A 114 7.37 5.44 -6.52
N ASP A 115 7.93 5.18 -5.36
CA ASP A 115 9.37 5.35 -5.10
C ASP A 115 10.20 4.70 -6.22
N LYS A 116 10.95 5.50 -6.94
CA LYS A 116 11.79 5.02 -8.08
C LYS A 116 12.87 4.04 -7.65
N GLN A 117 13.27 4.06 -6.40
CA GLN A 117 14.32 3.21 -5.84
C GLN A 117 13.75 2.03 -5.03
N PHE A 118 12.44 1.75 -5.12
CA PHE A 118 11.76 0.77 -4.27
C PHE A 118 12.46 -0.61 -4.27
N VAL A 119 13.01 -1.04 -5.40
CA VAL A 119 13.69 -2.36 -5.54
C VAL A 119 14.92 -2.48 -4.64
N THR A 120 15.61 -1.38 -4.38
CA THR A 120 16.86 -1.35 -3.59
C THR A 120 16.65 -0.92 -2.14
N ARG A 121 15.44 -0.47 -1.77
CA ARG A 121 15.14 -0.04 -0.42
C ARG A 121 15.10 -1.20 0.56
N THR A 122 15.86 -1.10 1.62
CA THR A 122 15.71 -1.96 2.80
C THR A 122 14.46 -1.60 3.60
N GLY A 123 14.09 -2.41 4.60
CA GLY A 123 13.01 -2.07 5.52
C GLY A 123 13.25 -0.75 6.26
N ASP A 124 14.49 -0.54 6.71
CA ASP A 124 14.88 0.68 7.41
C ASP A 124 14.86 1.91 6.50
N ASP A 125 15.26 1.77 5.23
CA ASP A 125 15.15 2.85 4.24
C ASP A 125 13.72 3.30 4.04
N ARG A 126 12.79 2.34 3.87
CA ARG A 126 11.36 2.63 3.70
C ARG A 126 10.78 3.36 4.91
N LYS A 127 11.05 2.84 6.10
CA LYS A 127 10.64 3.47 7.36
C LYS A 127 11.29 4.86 7.52
N GLY A 128 12.55 5.00 7.12
CA GLY A 128 13.27 6.27 7.12
C GLY A 128 12.65 7.33 6.22
N LEU A 129 12.12 6.96 5.04
CA LEU A 129 11.41 7.90 4.15
C LEU A 129 10.15 8.47 4.80
N LEU A 130 9.36 7.63 5.47
CA LEU A 130 8.15 8.07 6.18
C LEU A 130 8.48 8.94 7.39
N ASN A 131 9.40 8.50 8.21
CA ASN A 131 9.74 9.15 9.46
C ASN A 131 10.47 10.48 9.27
N SER A 132 11.26 10.61 8.21
CA SER A 132 11.91 11.87 7.85
C SER A 132 11.01 12.86 7.11
N GLY A 133 9.77 12.50 6.82
CA GLY A 133 8.83 13.33 6.06
C GLY A 133 9.16 13.46 4.57
N LYS A 134 9.92 12.52 4.00
CA LYS A 134 10.19 12.46 2.56
C LYS A 134 9.05 11.84 1.76
N SER A 135 8.24 11.00 2.40
CA SER A 135 7.01 10.46 1.80
C SER A 135 5.85 10.58 2.78
N GLY A 136 4.67 10.76 2.23
CA GLY A 136 3.42 10.87 2.96
C GLY A 136 2.42 9.74 2.71
N ALA A 137 2.84 8.61 2.10
CA ALA A 137 1.92 7.56 1.71
C ALA A 137 2.54 6.16 1.75
N PHE A 138 1.81 5.19 2.29
CA PHE A 138 2.12 3.76 2.20
C PHE A 138 0.87 2.91 2.45
N PHE A 139 0.85 1.70 1.92
CA PHE A 139 -0.10 0.69 2.33
C PHE A 139 0.46 -0.11 3.51
N GLY A 140 -0.38 -0.39 4.49
CA GLY A 140 0.00 -1.16 5.67
C GLY A 140 -1.18 -1.88 6.28
N ASN A 141 -0.96 -2.53 7.41
CA ASN A 141 -2.00 -3.15 8.21
C ASN A 141 -2.47 -2.19 9.32
N TRP A 142 -3.36 -2.66 10.20
CA TRP A 142 -3.87 -1.87 11.33
C TRP A 142 -2.77 -1.36 12.27
N TRP A 143 -1.61 -2.04 12.32
CA TRP A 143 -0.45 -1.61 13.10
C TRP A 143 0.46 -0.61 12.36
N GLY A 144 0.07 -0.11 11.20
CA GLY A 144 0.82 0.89 10.42
C GLY A 144 1.20 2.14 11.20
N ALA A 145 0.45 2.46 12.26
CA ALA A 145 0.82 3.54 13.18
C ALA A 145 2.22 3.37 13.80
N TRP A 146 2.67 2.14 14.02
CA TRP A 146 4.02 1.87 14.54
C TRP A 146 5.13 2.15 13.51
N GLU A 147 4.83 2.03 12.23
CA GLU A 147 5.77 2.36 11.14
C GLU A 147 6.11 3.86 11.12
N VAL A 148 5.16 4.69 11.54
CA VAL A 148 5.23 6.15 11.47
C VAL A 148 5.29 6.85 12.83
N ALA A 149 5.50 6.09 13.90
CA ALA A 149 5.54 6.64 15.26
C ALA A 149 6.65 7.70 15.43
N ASP A 150 7.83 7.46 14.85
CA ASP A 150 8.95 8.37 14.90
C ASP A 150 8.68 9.66 14.10
N SER A 151 7.89 9.59 13.01
CA SER A 151 7.45 10.75 12.24
C SER A 151 6.73 11.76 13.12
N MET A 152 5.79 11.30 13.96
CA MET A 152 5.01 12.15 14.88
C MET A 152 5.84 12.65 16.06
N THR A 153 6.92 11.95 16.39
CA THR A 153 7.86 12.38 17.43
C THR A 153 8.80 13.48 16.91
N LEU A 154 9.32 13.31 15.71
CA LEU A 154 10.24 14.23 15.06
C LEU A 154 9.55 15.51 14.55
N ASN A 155 8.32 15.38 14.08
CA ASN A 155 7.52 16.50 13.60
C ASN A 155 6.14 16.50 14.29
N LYS A 156 5.91 17.47 15.18
CA LYS A 156 4.65 17.62 15.95
C LYS A 156 3.43 17.95 15.09
N GLU A 157 3.63 18.43 13.87
CA GLU A 157 2.56 18.70 12.92
C GLU A 157 2.17 17.45 12.12
N ALA A 158 3.02 16.42 12.12
CA ALA A 158 2.76 15.19 11.37
C ALA A 158 1.54 14.46 11.94
N ARG A 159 0.54 14.28 11.07
CA ARG A 159 -0.66 13.49 11.36
C ARG A 159 -0.81 12.43 10.30
N TRP A 160 -0.91 11.18 10.73
CA TRP A 160 -1.14 10.04 9.86
C TRP A 160 -2.54 9.50 10.09
N GLU A 161 -3.30 9.33 9.02
CA GLU A 161 -4.64 8.76 9.07
C GLU A 161 -4.78 7.52 8.17
N PRO A 162 -5.55 6.52 8.65
CA PRO A 162 -5.81 5.29 7.91
C PRO A 162 -7.07 5.42 7.04
N TYR A 163 -7.02 4.91 5.80
CA TYR A 163 -8.16 4.88 4.88
C TYR A 163 -8.35 3.47 4.33
N ILE A 164 -9.60 3.00 4.35
CA ILE A 164 -9.95 1.72 3.71
C ILE A 164 -10.29 2.01 2.25
N CYS A 165 -9.28 1.98 1.42
CA CYS A 165 -9.37 2.25 -0.02
C CYS A 165 -8.30 1.48 -0.80
N PRO A 166 -8.38 1.40 -2.12
CA PRO A 166 -9.44 1.95 -2.95
C PRO A 166 -10.73 1.13 -2.89
N VAL A 167 -11.85 1.80 -3.16
CA VAL A 167 -13.16 1.17 -3.32
C VAL A 167 -13.35 0.86 -4.81
N GLY A 168 -13.84 -0.33 -5.14
CA GLY A 168 -14.16 -0.72 -6.51
C GLY A 168 -15.32 0.07 -7.10
N ALA A 169 -15.49 0.00 -8.41
CA ALA A 169 -16.58 0.68 -9.13
C ALA A 169 -17.98 0.24 -8.66
N ASP A 170 -18.10 -0.94 -8.05
CA ASP A 170 -19.31 -1.47 -7.44
C ASP A 170 -19.57 -0.98 -6.00
N GLY A 171 -18.73 -0.06 -5.50
CA GLY A 171 -18.82 0.46 -4.14
C GLY A 171 -18.28 -0.49 -3.06
N LYS A 172 -17.63 -1.59 -3.44
CA LYS A 172 -17.11 -2.58 -2.50
C LYS A 172 -15.59 -2.49 -2.36
N VAL A 173 -15.13 -2.83 -1.18
CA VAL A 173 -13.72 -3.06 -0.91
C VAL A 173 -13.46 -4.56 -0.93
N THR A 174 -12.66 -5.01 -1.87
CA THR A 174 -12.20 -6.41 -1.88
C THR A 174 -11.02 -6.53 -0.94
N MET A 175 -11.20 -7.27 0.14
CA MET A 175 -10.16 -7.48 1.11
C MET A 175 -9.36 -8.73 0.80
N PHE A 176 -8.06 -8.59 0.87
CA PHE A 176 -7.15 -9.71 0.83
C PHE A 176 -7.08 -10.35 2.23
N THR A 177 -7.42 -11.62 2.33
CA THR A 177 -7.31 -12.37 3.59
C THR A 177 -6.25 -13.44 3.45
N GLY A 178 -5.20 -13.35 4.27
CA GLY A 178 -4.19 -14.41 4.33
C GLY A 178 -4.74 -15.72 4.89
N ASN A 179 -3.96 -16.78 4.73
CA ASN A 179 -4.28 -18.10 5.31
C ASN A 179 -4.57 -17.95 6.82
N PRO A 180 -5.73 -18.42 7.32
CA PRO A 180 -6.05 -18.35 8.75
C PRO A 180 -5.09 -19.16 9.62
N ASN A 181 -4.39 -20.12 9.05
CA ASN A 181 -3.42 -20.97 9.74
C ASN A 181 -1.98 -20.60 9.33
N SER A 182 -1.36 -19.68 10.07
CA SER A 182 0.01 -19.23 9.80
C SER A 182 1.11 -20.06 10.48
N GLY A 183 0.74 -20.96 11.38
CA GLY A 183 1.71 -21.80 12.08
C GLY A 183 1.03 -22.88 12.93
N TYR A 184 1.78 -23.95 13.17
CA TYR A 184 1.36 -25.07 14.01
C TYR A 184 2.40 -25.31 15.09
N MET A 185 1.95 -25.50 16.32
CA MET A 185 2.79 -26.05 17.36
C MET A 185 2.65 -27.58 17.37
N VAL A 186 3.77 -28.27 17.25
CA VAL A 186 3.80 -29.73 17.31
C VAL A 186 4.64 -30.18 18.50
N VAL A 187 4.17 -31.21 19.20
CA VAL A 187 4.90 -31.84 20.29
C VAL A 187 5.26 -33.23 19.84
N ARG A 188 6.53 -33.61 20.02
CA ARG A 188 6.98 -34.98 19.73
C ARG A 188 6.23 -35.96 20.64
N LYS A 189 5.64 -36.96 20.01
CA LYS A 189 5.08 -38.10 20.79
C LYS A 189 6.26 -38.87 21.42
N GLY A 190 6.22 -39.03 22.74
CA GLY A 190 7.23 -39.78 23.49
C GLY A 190 7.19 -41.27 23.17
#